data_deec631fc93706cfd2d27cf4d17f9c1f
#
_entry.id   deec631fc93706cfd2d27cf4d17f9c1f
#
_cell.length_a   1.000
_cell.length_b   1.000
_cell.length_c   1.000
_cell.angle_alpha   90.00
_cell.angle_beta   90.00
_cell.angle_gamma   90.00
#
_symmetry.space_group_name_H-M   'P 1'
#
loop_
_entity.id
_entity.type
_entity.pdbx_description
1 polymer ?
#
loop_
_entity_poly.entity_id
_entity_poly.type
_entity_poly.pdbx_seq_one_letter_code
_entity_poly.pdbx_strand_id
1 'polypeptide(L)'
;HPESAAAWLNFGGQVTLLSYGVGLGRLQMQREVGALRDELEEKLPVSHLEFIASCRLVHAEGNYCFAHAGIRPGVPVEEQAAEDLLWIREDFTRSRADHGCIVVHGHSISEEVERMPNRIGPGNSFPCASKAVTLSV
;
A
#
# COMPACT_ATOMS: atom_id res chain seq x y z
N HIS A 1 -4.73 6.81 -14.74
CA HIS A 1 -5.61 7.99 -14.76
C HIS A 1 -4.82 9.22 -14.33
N PRO A 2 -4.90 10.40 -15.02
CA PRO A 2 -4.11 11.60 -14.68
C PRO A 2 -4.35 12.10 -13.25
N GLU A 3 -5.58 11.98 -12.75
CA GLU A 3 -5.94 12.39 -11.37
C GLU A 3 -5.27 11.51 -10.32
N SER A 4 -5.15 10.21 -10.55
CA SER A 4 -4.45 9.28 -9.67
C SER A 4 -2.95 9.57 -9.63
N ALA A 5 -2.36 10.00 -10.74
CA ALA A 5 -0.94 10.31 -10.82
C ALA A 5 -0.57 11.60 -10.05
N ALA A 6 -1.43 12.63 -10.07
CA ALA A 6 -1.21 13.84 -9.27
C ALA A 6 -1.24 13.54 -7.77
N ALA A 7 -2.20 12.71 -7.32
CA ALA A 7 -2.24 12.23 -5.94
C ALA A 7 -0.99 11.42 -5.58
N TRP A 8 -0.60 10.46 -6.44
CA TRP A 8 0.58 9.63 -6.23
C TRP A 8 1.87 10.46 -6.10
N LEU A 9 2.06 11.48 -6.94
CA LEU A 9 3.21 12.38 -6.86
C LEU A 9 3.30 13.09 -5.51
N ASN A 10 2.16 13.46 -4.91
CA ASN A 10 2.11 14.11 -3.60
C ASN A 10 2.33 13.14 -2.43
N PHE A 11 2.08 11.85 -2.62
CA PHE A 11 2.21 10.81 -1.59
C PHE A 11 3.48 9.95 -1.75
N GLY A 12 4.58 10.54 -2.20
CA GLY A 12 5.89 9.88 -2.29
C GLY A 12 6.31 9.48 -3.70
N GLY A 13 5.43 9.62 -4.72
CA GLY A 13 5.75 9.32 -6.12
C GLY A 13 6.94 10.10 -6.64
N GLN A 14 7.13 11.37 -6.22
CA GLN A 14 8.31 12.15 -6.59
C GLN A 14 9.62 11.51 -6.09
N VAL A 15 9.63 11.02 -4.85
CA VAL A 15 10.80 10.35 -4.29
C VAL A 15 11.07 9.03 -5.02
N THR A 16 10.02 8.31 -5.38
CA THR A 16 10.12 7.10 -6.20
C THR A 16 10.73 7.41 -7.57
N LEU A 17 10.23 8.42 -8.28
CA LEU A 17 10.78 8.84 -9.57
C LEU A 17 12.27 9.17 -9.46
N LEU A 18 12.66 9.97 -8.47
CA LEU A 18 14.05 10.33 -8.22
C LEU A 18 14.93 9.12 -7.94
N SER A 19 14.44 8.13 -7.19
CA SER A 19 15.19 6.92 -6.86
C SER A 19 15.51 6.07 -8.10
N TYR A 20 14.71 6.18 -9.14
CA TYR A 20 14.98 5.57 -10.45
C TYR A 20 15.69 6.52 -11.44
N GLY A 21 16.12 7.70 -10.96
CA GLY A 21 16.83 8.68 -11.78
C GLY A 21 15.95 9.44 -12.77
N VAL A 22 14.62 9.43 -12.56
CA VAL A 22 13.68 10.26 -13.34
C VAL A 22 13.77 11.71 -12.90
N GLY A 23 14.09 12.61 -13.81
CA GLY A 23 14.33 14.02 -13.50
C GLY A 23 13.04 14.79 -13.23
N LEU A 24 12.90 15.35 -12.02
CA LEU A 24 11.73 16.17 -11.62
C LEU A 24 11.76 17.60 -12.20
N GLY A 25 12.88 18.08 -12.76
CA GLY A 25 12.98 19.41 -13.37
C GLY A 25 11.97 19.66 -14.49
N ARG A 26 11.38 18.60 -15.00
CA ARG A 26 10.29 18.64 -16.01
C ARG A 26 8.90 18.87 -15.39
N LEU A 27 8.71 18.63 -14.09
CA LEU A 27 7.45 18.96 -13.37
C LEU A 27 7.22 20.49 -13.34
N GLN A 28 8.30 21.28 -13.31
CA GLN A 28 8.22 22.74 -13.31
C GLN A 28 7.86 23.33 -14.69
N MET A 29 7.89 22.51 -15.76
CA MET A 29 7.64 22.92 -17.13
C MET A 29 6.30 22.41 -17.71
N GLN A 30 5.29 22.11 -16.89
CA GLN A 30 3.98 21.59 -17.34
C GLN A 30 4.07 20.36 -18.26
N ARG A 31 5.12 19.57 -18.14
CA ARG A 31 5.21 18.34 -18.94
C ARG A 31 4.25 17.29 -18.39
N GLU A 32 3.50 16.74 -19.31
CA GLU A 32 2.46 15.76 -19.10
C GLU A 32 2.95 14.58 -18.24
N VAL A 33 2.14 14.17 -17.29
CA VAL A 33 2.33 12.98 -16.44
C VAL A 33 2.73 11.74 -17.27
N GLY A 34 2.27 11.69 -18.54
CA GLY A 34 2.66 10.65 -19.49
C GLY A 34 4.17 10.56 -19.74
N ALA A 35 4.87 11.68 -19.86
CA ALA A 35 6.31 11.67 -20.09
C ALA A 35 7.13 11.18 -18.90
N LEU A 36 6.62 11.43 -17.67
CA LEU A 36 7.24 10.89 -16.44
C LEU A 36 7.03 9.38 -16.33
N ARG A 37 5.85 8.90 -16.72
CA ARG A 37 5.56 7.47 -16.79
C ARG A 37 6.48 6.77 -17.77
N ASP A 38 6.57 7.28 -18.99
CA ASP A 38 7.36 6.70 -20.06
C ASP A 38 8.85 6.65 -19.67
N GLU A 39 9.38 7.72 -19.04
CA GLU A 39 10.76 7.74 -18.54
C GLU A 39 10.96 6.76 -17.35
N LEU A 40 9.95 6.59 -16.49
CA LEU A 40 10.00 5.60 -15.42
C LEU A 40 9.99 4.18 -15.99
N GLU A 41 9.14 3.89 -16.97
CA GLU A 41 9.08 2.58 -17.63
C GLU A 41 10.42 2.17 -18.25
N GLU A 42 11.15 3.11 -18.85
CA GLU A 42 12.48 2.87 -19.42
C GLU A 42 13.54 2.57 -18.35
N LYS A 43 13.42 3.18 -17.17
CA LYS A 43 14.42 3.08 -16.11
C LYS A 43 14.12 2.01 -15.05
N LEU A 44 12.88 1.54 -15.02
CA LEU A 44 12.44 0.57 -14.02
C LEU A 44 12.98 -0.82 -14.37
N PRO A 45 13.80 -1.45 -13.49
CA PRO A 45 14.30 -2.80 -13.75
C PRO A 45 13.14 -3.80 -13.87
N VAL A 46 13.23 -4.69 -14.87
CA VAL A 46 12.22 -5.75 -15.08
C VAL A 46 12.05 -6.60 -13.81
N SER A 47 13.14 -6.88 -13.09
CA SER A 47 13.09 -7.61 -11.83
C SER A 47 12.24 -6.95 -10.74
N HIS A 48 12.15 -5.60 -10.72
CA HIS A 48 11.28 -4.89 -9.78
C HIS A 48 9.80 -5.03 -10.18
N LEU A 49 9.50 -4.99 -11.48
CA LEU A 49 8.15 -5.23 -12.00
C LEU A 49 7.70 -6.67 -11.72
N GLU A 50 8.57 -7.65 -11.97
CA GLU A 50 8.32 -9.06 -11.69
C GLU A 50 8.08 -9.30 -10.20
N PHE A 51 8.89 -8.68 -9.34
CA PHE A 51 8.70 -8.74 -7.89
C PHE A 51 7.34 -8.21 -7.47
N ILE A 52 6.98 -7.00 -7.91
CA ILE A 52 5.69 -6.37 -7.59
C ILE A 52 4.52 -7.23 -8.12
N ALA A 53 4.62 -7.74 -9.34
CA ALA A 53 3.60 -8.60 -9.95
C ALA A 53 3.46 -9.95 -9.23
N SER A 54 4.49 -10.43 -8.56
CA SER A 54 4.47 -11.67 -7.76
C SER A 54 3.89 -11.49 -6.37
N CYS A 55 3.76 -10.25 -5.87
CA CYS A 55 3.23 -9.97 -4.54
C CYS A 55 1.75 -10.36 -4.45
N ARG A 56 1.39 -10.98 -3.33
CA ARG A 56 -0.01 -11.29 -3.02
C ARG A 56 -0.64 -10.11 -2.29
N LEU A 57 -1.90 -9.83 -2.58
CA LEU A 57 -2.67 -8.79 -1.89
C LEU A 57 -3.06 -9.22 -0.47
N VAL A 58 -3.21 -10.52 -0.24
CA VAL A 58 -3.54 -11.12 1.04
C VAL A 58 -2.80 -12.44 1.22
N HIS A 59 -2.41 -12.75 2.44
CA HIS A 59 -1.81 -14.02 2.81
C HIS A 59 -2.38 -14.49 4.14
N ALA A 60 -2.84 -15.74 4.21
CA ALA A 60 -3.31 -16.36 5.44
C ALA A 60 -2.32 -17.43 5.91
N GLU A 61 -2.00 -17.41 7.20
CA GLU A 61 -1.11 -18.38 7.83
C GLU A 61 -1.60 -18.66 9.26
N GLY A 62 -2.03 -19.88 9.52
CA GLY A 62 -2.64 -20.28 10.80
C GLY A 62 -3.87 -19.41 11.10
N ASN A 63 -3.86 -18.74 12.25
CA ASN A 63 -4.93 -17.83 12.68
C ASN A 63 -4.70 -16.37 12.26
N TYR A 64 -3.71 -16.10 11.42
CA TYR A 64 -3.38 -14.74 10.97
C TYR A 64 -3.69 -14.54 9.49
N CYS A 65 -4.13 -13.34 9.17
CA CYS A 65 -4.32 -12.86 7.81
C CYS A 65 -3.53 -11.56 7.64
N PHE A 66 -2.70 -11.47 6.62
CA PHE A 66 -1.86 -10.31 6.32
C PHE A 66 -2.43 -9.59 5.12
N ALA A 67 -2.77 -8.31 5.27
CA ALA A 67 -3.26 -7.46 4.20
C ALA A 67 -2.68 -6.05 4.37
N HIS A 68 -2.48 -5.32 3.25
CA HIS A 68 -1.89 -3.98 3.31
C HIS A 68 -2.72 -3.01 4.16
N ALA A 69 -3.99 -2.82 3.85
CA ALA A 69 -4.85 -1.85 4.54
C ALA A 69 -5.81 -2.51 5.55
N GLY A 70 -6.16 -3.76 5.36
CA GLY A 70 -7.14 -4.50 6.13
C GLY A 70 -8.06 -5.33 5.24
N ILE A 71 -9.20 -5.71 5.77
CA ILE A 71 -10.24 -6.46 5.06
C ILE A 71 -11.61 -5.82 5.28
N ARG A 72 -12.55 -6.05 4.37
CA ARG A 72 -13.94 -5.63 4.57
C ARG A 72 -14.62 -6.56 5.56
N PRO A 73 -15.15 -6.02 6.68
CA PRO A 73 -15.86 -6.82 7.66
C PRO A 73 -17.07 -7.54 7.08
N GLY A 74 -17.26 -8.80 7.44
CA GLY A 74 -18.38 -9.62 6.99
C GLY A 74 -18.21 -10.24 5.61
N VAL A 75 -17.06 -10.02 4.94
CA VAL A 75 -16.69 -10.67 3.68
C VAL A 75 -15.59 -11.70 3.96
N PRO A 76 -15.71 -12.95 3.46
CA PRO A 76 -14.64 -13.96 3.58
C PRO A 76 -13.30 -13.47 3.02
N VAL A 77 -12.18 -13.93 3.58
CA VAL A 77 -10.82 -13.48 3.17
C VAL A 77 -10.58 -13.77 1.69
N GLU A 78 -11.10 -14.86 1.18
CA GLU A 78 -10.94 -15.30 -0.20
C GLU A 78 -11.77 -14.47 -1.20
N GLU A 79 -12.79 -13.75 -0.71
CA GLU A 79 -13.72 -12.95 -1.50
C GLU A 79 -13.45 -11.44 -1.39
N GLN A 80 -12.36 -11.06 -0.72
CA GLN A 80 -12.01 -9.66 -0.53
C GLN A 80 -11.69 -8.96 -1.86
N ALA A 81 -12.24 -7.76 -2.05
CA ALA A 81 -11.89 -6.94 -3.20
C ALA A 81 -10.47 -6.36 -3.05
N ALA A 82 -9.72 -6.29 -4.15
CA ALA A 82 -8.38 -5.69 -4.16
C ALA A 82 -8.38 -4.25 -3.63
N GLU A 83 -9.42 -3.48 -3.92
CA GLU A 83 -9.57 -2.11 -3.44
C GLU A 83 -9.65 -2.06 -1.90
N ASP A 84 -10.40 -2.96 -1.27
CA ASP A 84 -10.47 -3.03 0.18
C ASP A 84 -9.14 -3.45 0.80
N LEU A 85 -8.50 -4.48 0.25
CA LEU A 85 -7.20 -4.97 0.72
C LEU A 85 -6.12 -3.87 0.70
N LEU A 86 -6.19 -2.94 -0.27
CA LEU A 86 -5.19 -1.89 -0.49
C LEU A 86 -5.55 -0.55 0.16
N TRP A 87 -6.85 -0.23 0.34
CA TRP A 87 -7.26 1.13 0.65
C TRP A 87 -8.26 1.28 1.79
N ILE A 88 -8.84 0.22 2.32
CA ILE A 88 -9.83 0.29 3.41
C ILE A 88 -9.27 1.01 4.63
N ARG A 89 -10.08 1.80 5.31
CA ARG A 89 -9.69 2.54 6.51
C ARG A 89 -10.69 2.32 7.65
N GLU A 90 -11.56 3.29 7.91
CA GLU A 90 -12.43 3.32 9.08
C GLU A 90 -13.42 2.16 9.15
N ASP A 91 -13.93 1.69 8.01
CA ASP A 91 -14.83 0.54 7.95
C ASP A 91 -14.19 -0.70 8.58
N PHE A 92 -12.87 -0.85 8.42
CA PHE A 92 -12.10 -1.93 9.03
C PHE A 92 -11.61 -1.55 10.43
N THR A 93 -10.93 -0.40 10.59
CA THR A 93 -10.26 -0.06 11.85
C THR A 93 -11.23 0.19 13.01
N ARG A 94 -12.48 0.58 12.74
CA ARG A 94 -13.54 0.72 13.74
C ARG A 94 -14.32 -0.57 13.98
N SER A 95 -14.16 -1.57 13.13
CA SER A 95 -14.87 -2.83 13.25
C SER A 95 -14.41 -3.63 14.49
N ARG A 96 -15.38 -4.24 15.16
CA ARG A 96 -15.18 -5.20 16.24
C ARG A 96 -15.62 -6.60 15.84
N ALA A 97 -15.98 -6.79 14.59
CA ALA A 97 -16.41 -8.08 14.07
C ALA A 97 -15.29 -9.12 14.22
N ASP A 98 -15.68 -10.34 14.45
CA ASP A 98 -14.79 -11.50 14.32
C ASP A 98 -14.62 -11.78 12.82
N HIS A 99 -13.38 -11.87 12.38
CA HIS A 99 -13.01 -12.14 10.99
C HIS A 99 -12.64 -13.61 10.76
N GLY A 100 -12.71 -14.46 11.82
CA GLY A 100 -12.20 -15.82 11.78
C GLY A 100 -10.67 -15.90 11.81
N CYS A 101 -9.98 -14.78 11.82
CA CYS A 101 -8.52 -14.65 11.92
C CYS A 101 -8.14 -13.30 12.53
N ILE A 102 -6.89 -13.17 12.98
CA ILE A 102 -6.31 -11.90 13.41
C ILE A 102 -5.69 -11.22 12.19
N VAL A 103 -6.24 -10.08 11.78
CA VAL A 103 -5.75 -9.35 10.62
C VAL A 103 -4.55 -8.49 10.99
N VAL A 104 -3.39 -8.78 10.42
CA VAL A 104 -2.18 -7.95 10.53
C VAL A 104 -2.16 -6.99 9.34
N HIS A 105 -2.18 -5.69 9.63
CA HIS A 105 -2.31 -4.67 8.60
C HIS A 105 -1.38 -3.49 8.80
N GLY A 106 -1.27 -2.64 7.77
CA GLY A 106 -0.55 -1.38 7.74
C GLY A 106 -1.45 -0.20 7.40
N HIS A 107 -1.02 0.64 6.49
CA HIS A 107 -1.76 1.73 5.82
C HIS A 107 -2.37 2.80 6.75
N SER A 108 -3.10 2.40 7.78
CA SER A 108 -3.69 3.27 8.81
C SER A 108 -2.79 3.26 10.05
N ILE A 109 -1.94 4.28 10.17
CA ILE A 109 -0.92 4.38 11.22
C ILE A 109 -1.54 4.97 12.47
N SER A 110 -1.32 4.33 13.62
CA SER A 110 -1.62 4.84 14.96
C SER A 110 -0.33 5.29 15.69
N GLU A 111 -0.46 5.99 16.81
CA GLU A 111 0.72 6.41 17.59
C GLU A 111 1.46 5.21 18.18
N GLU A 112 0.73 4.20 18.63
CA GLU A 112 1.26 2.95 19.19
C GLU A 112 0.80 1.74 18.40
N VAL A 113 1.48 0.60 18.60
CA VAL A 113 1.05 -0.68 18.03
C VAL A 113 -0.33 -1.03 18.59
N GLU A 114 -1.32 -1.06 17.72
CA GLU A 114 -2.67 -1.45 18.09
C GLU A 114 -2.78 -2.98 18.11
N ARG A 115 -3.18 -3.53 19.26
CA ARG A 115 -3.48 -4.96 19.40
C ARG A 115 -4.92 -5.12 19.84
N MET A 116 -5.76 -5.56 18.94
CA MET A 116 -7.16 -5.86 19.17
C MET A 116 -7.41 -7.36 19.02
N PRO A 117 -8.51 -7.89 19.54
CA PRO A 117 -8.85 -9.31 19.39
C PRO A 117 -8.93 -9.77 17.93
N ASN A 118 -9.27 -8.86 17.01
CA ASN A 118 -9.50 -9.15 15.59
C ASN A 118 -8.44 -8.56 14.65
N ARG A 119 -7.47 -7.76 15.14
CA ARG A 119 -6.44 -7.16 14.31
C ARG A 119 -5.20 -6.71 15.09
N ILE A 120 -4.11 -6.56 14.35
CA ILE A 120 -2.86 -5.95 14.80
C ILE A 120 -2.47 -4.88 13.78
N GLY A 121 -2.38 -3.63 14.21
CA GLY A 121 -1.96 -2.49 13.41
C GLY A 121 -0.60 -1.94 13.83
N PRO A 122 0.18 -1.33 12.92
CA PRO A 122 1.47 -0.75 13.25
C PRO A 122 1.32 0.57 14.00
N GLY A 123 2.24 0.81 14.93
CA GLY A 123 2.40 2.12 15.56
C GLY A 123 3.53 2.92 14.90
N ASN A 124 3.54 4.23 15.13
CA ASN A 124 4.62 5.14 14.70
C ASN A 124 6.00 4.76 15.28
N SER A 125 6.02 3.99 16.36
CA SER A 125 7.23 3.51 17.02
C SER A 125 8.02 2.48 16.20
N PHE A 126 7.47 1.99 15.08
CA PHE A 126 8.19 1.16 14.12
C PHE A 126 8.74 2.03 12.99
N PRO A 127 9.98 2.52 13.06
CA PRO A 127 10.57 3.35 12.01
C PRO A 127 10.68 2.64 10.65
N CYS A 128 10.43 1.33 10.64
CA CYS A 128 10.45 0.49 9.44
C CYS A 128 9.05 0.26 8.83
N ALA A 129 7.97 0.38 9.60
CA ALA A 129 6.62 0.04 9.14
C ALA A 129 6.10 1.01 8.08
N SER A 130 6.40 2.32 8.20
CA SER A 130 6.00 3.30 7.19
C SER A 130 6.78 3.19 5.88
N LYS A 131 7.98 2.59 5.90
CA LYS A 131 8.81 2.38 4.71
C LYS A 131 8.65 0.99 4.10
N ALA A 132 8.41 -0.04 4.91
CA ALA A 132 8.32 -1.42 4.44
C ALA A 132 6.95 -1.73 3.80
N VAL A 133 5.87 -1.13 4.29
CA VAL A 133 4.52 -1.34 3.73
C VAL A 133 4.31 -0.59 2.42
N THR A 134 5.14 0.41 2.12
CA THR A 134 5.11 1.14 0.84
C THR A 134 5.82 0.35 -0.28
N LEU A 135 6.56 -0.71 0.05
CA LEU A 135 7.29 -1.54 -0.92
C LEU A 135 6.53 -2.79 -1.34
N SER A 136 5.30 -2.99 -0.89
CA SER A 136 4.52 -4.20 -1.19
C SER A 136 3.33 -3.92 -2.10
N VAL A 137 3.42 -2.90 -2.97
CA VAL A 137 2.43 -2.68 -4.05
C VAL A 137 3.16 -2.16 -5.28
#